data_ff04c085300c9aeb954d1e11f8af24fd
#
_entry.id   ff04c085300c9aeb954d1e11f8af24fd
#
_cell.length_a   1.000
_cell.length_b   1.000
_cell.length_c   1.000
_cell.angle_alpha   90.00
_cell.angle_beta   90.00
_cell.angle_gamma   90.00
#
_symmetry.space_group_name_H-M   'P 1'
#
loop_
_entity.id
_entity.type
_entity.pdbx_description
1 polymer ?
#
loop_
_entity_poly.entity_id
_entity_poly.type
_entity_poly.pdbx_seq_one_letter_code
_entity_poly.pdbx_strand_id
1 'polypeptide(L)'
;LGIPLKVSADQTPQMRATVGDVYAQIEQDLLDAEADLPASNGIFANQMAAKALLAKVYLEMGDFANAKTKAAEVINSGTYSLDPLLTNRFADHANANLPAEFIFTLVSTNESSATDTIVDERGMGFTWNYRSDDPNANPALKASQALYVEATADTNDLRGQLWYEARNAGTPDEFYVV
;
A
#
# COMPACT_ATOMS: atom_id res chain seq x y z
N LEU A 1 4.95 16.70 18.67
CA LEU A 1 6.39 16.43 18.68
C LEU A 1 6.80 15.86 17.33
N GLY A 2 7.66 16.60 16.57
CA GLY A 2 8.18 16.13 15.29
C GLY A 2 9.27 15.06 15.42
N ILE A 3 9.96 14.81 14.32
CA ILE A 3 11.08 13.87 14.21
C ILE A 3 12.38 14.63 13.89
N PRO A 4 13.55 14.03 14.08
CA PRO A 4 14.79 14.60 13.55
C PRO A 4 14.71 14.69 12.03
N LEU A 5 14.90 15.89 11.49
CA LEU A 5 14.83 16.14 10.06
C LEU A 5 16.24 16.03 9.47
N LYS A 6 16.55 14.88 8.87
CA LYS A 6 17.82 14.63 8.21
C LYS A 6 17.69 14.76 6.70
N VAL A 7 18.27 15.80 6.16
CA VAL A 7 18.32 16.10 4.73
C VAL A 7 19.68 15.78 4.08
N SER A 8 20.61 15.24 4.86
CA SER A 8 21.93 14.83 4.41
C SER A 8 22.35 13.49 5.04
N ALA A 9 23.27 12.80 4.38
CA ALA A 9 23.78 11.49 4.83
C ALA A 9 24.82 11.60 5.97
N ASP A 10 25.04 12.79 6.55
CA ASP A 10 25.95 12.96 7.65
C ASP A 10 25.47 12.24 8.92
N GLN A 11 26.40 11.97 9.82
CA GLN A 11 26.13 11.27 11.09
C GLN A 11 25.90 12.23 12.27
N THR A 12 25.80 13.52 12.03
CA THR A 12 25.62 14.53 13.08
C THR A 12 24.26 14.32 13.76
N PRO A 13 24.22 14.16 15.11
CA PRO A 13 22.96 14.11 15.82
C PRO A 13 22.15 15.38 15.62
N GLN A 14 20.87 15.22 15.28
CA GLN A 14 19.97 16.35 15.09
C GLN A 14 18.86 16.34 16.14
N MET A 15 18.48 17.52 16.57
CA MET A 15 17.31 17.70 17.43
C MET A 15 16.01 17.42 16.63
N ARG A 16 14.94 17.14 17.34
CA ARG A 16 13.62 17.00 16.71
C ARG A 16 13.17 18.34 16.13
N ALA A 17 12.81 18.33 14.87
CA ALA A 17 12.14 19.45 14.21
C ALA A 17 10.69 19.56 14.69
N THR A 18 10.03 20.67 14.44
CA THR A 18 8.59 20.78 14.68
C THR A 18 7.80 19.96 13.65
N VAL A 19 6.54 19.65 13.95
CA VAL A 19 5.66 18.99 12.98
C VAL A 19 5.51 19.83 11.71
N GLY A 20 5.39 21.17 11.88
CA GLY A 20 5.30 22.10 10.76
C GLY A 20 6.52 22.06 9.85
N ASP A 21 7.73 22.06 10.43
CA ASP A 21 8.97 21.99 9.64
C ASP A 21 9.06 20.64 8.85
N VAL A 22 8.61 19.54 9.46
CA VAL A 22 8.60 18.24 8.80
C VAL A 22 7.62 18.24 7.61
N TYR A 23 6.42 18.77 7.79
CA TYR A 23 5.46 18.87 6.69
C TYR A 23 5.95 19.81 5.59
N ALA A 24 6.57 20.93 5.93
CA ALA A 24 7.15 21.84 4.95
C ALA A 24 8.25 21.15 4.11
N GLN A 25 9.08 20.31 4.73
CA GLN A 25 10.08 19.54 3.99
C GLN A 25 9.44 18.47 3.09
N ILE A 26 8.43 17.74 3.60
CA ILE A 26 7.70 16.75 2.81
C ILE A 26 7.05 17.41 1.59
N GLU A 27 6.42 18.56 1.77
CA GLU A 27 5.82 19.31 0.68
C GLU A 27 6.86 19.71 -0.37
N GLN A 28 7.99 20.26 0.06
CA GLN A 28 9.05 20.66 -0.87
C GLN A 28 9.63 19.46 -1.62
N ASP A 29 9.96 18.37 -0.93
CA ASP A 29 10.49 17.15 -1.55
C ASP A 29 9.52 16.58 -2.60
N LEU A 30 8.22 16.65 -2.34
CA LEU A 30 7.21 16.15 -3.27
C LEU A 30 6.96 17.10 -4.46
N LEU A 31 7.11 18.42 -4.27
CA LEU A 31 7.04 19.39 -5.34
C LEU A 31 8.25 19.25 -6.28
N ASP A 32 9.43 19.03 -5.72
CA ASP A 32 10.64 18.76 -6.49
C ASP A 32 10.51 17.42 -7.24
N ALA A 33 9.99 16.39 -6.58
CA ALA A 33 9.69 15.10 -7.21
C ALA A 33 8.66 15.23 -8.35
N GLU A 34 7.62 16.05 -8.19
CA GLU A 34 6.65 16.35 -9.26
C GLU A 34 7.32 16.99 -10.48
N ALA A 35 8.30 17.87 -10.25
CA ALA A 35 9.01 18.55 -11.32
C ALA A 35 10.01 17.65 -12.04
N ASP A 36 10.70 16.77 -11.31
CA ASP A 36 11.84 16.02 -11.81
C ASP A 36 11.48 14.62 -12.31
N LEU A 37 10.41 14.02 -11.80
CA LEU A 37 10.02 12.67 -12.20
C LEU A 37 9.39 12.66 -13.60
N PRO A 38 9.66 11.60 -14.38
CA PRO A 38 9.05 11.43 -15.69
C PRO A 38 7.55 11.13 -15.57
N ALA A 39 6.80 11.42 -16.63
CA ALA A 39 5.37 11.12 -16.69
C ALA A 39 5.05 9.62 -16.61
N SER A 40 5.97 8.76 -17.06
CA SER A 40 5.89 7.29 -16.97
C SER A 40 7.25 6.74 -16.59
N ASN A 41 7.29 5.77 -15.66
CA ASN A 41 8.52 5.21 -15.12
C ASN A 41 8.42 3.70 -14.80
N GLY A 42 7.58 2.98 -15.50
CA GLY A 42 7.35 1.55 -15.26
C GLY A 42 6.84 1.30 -13.84
N ILE A 43 7.57 0.47 -13.08
CA ILE A 43 7.25 0.13 -11.68
C ILE A 43 7.77 1.16 -10.67
N PHE A 44 8.55 2.13 -11.10
CA PHE A 44 9.11 3.17 -10.23
C PHE A 44 8.15 4.36 -10.09
N ALA A 45 8.41 5.21 -9.10
CA ALA A 45 7.63 6.42 -8.92
C ALA A 45 7.69 7.31 -10.17
N ASN A 46 6.56 7.92 -10.50
CA ASN A 46 6.38 8.85 -11.60
C ASN A 46 5.76 10.16 -11.08
N GLN A 47 5.62 11.14 -11.96
CA GLN A 47 5.04 12.43 -11.62
C GLN A 47 3.65 12.32 -10.96
N MET A 48 2.80 11.40 -11.42
CA MET A 48 1.46 11.24 -10.86
C MET A 48 1.48 10.64 -9.46
N ALA A 49 2.48 9.80 -9.15
CA ALA A 49 2.69 9.30 -7.79
C ALA A 49 3.02 10.44 -6.82
N ALA A 50 3.90 11.38 -7.22
CA ALA A 50 4.20 12.56 -6.42
C ALA A 50 2.94 13.43 -6.21
N LYS A 51 2.16 13.69 -7.24
CA LYS A 51 0.88 14.44 -7.16
C LYS A 51 -0.14 13.76 -6.25
N ALA A 52 -0.31 12.46 -6.37
CA ALA A 52 -1.23 11.70 -5.54
C ALA A 52 -0.82 11.75 -4.06
N LEU A 53 0.48 11.66 -3.78
CA LEU A 53 0.99 11.77 -2.42
C LEU A 53 0.85 13.20 -1.87
N LEU A 54 1.11 14.23 -2.69
CA LEU A 54 0.85 15.62 -2.33
C LEU A 54 -0.61 15.86 -1.95
N ALA A 55 -1.55 15.30 -2.71
CA ALA A 55 -2.97 15.42 -2.38
C ALA A 55 -3.29 14.86 -0.98
N LYS A 56 -2.67 13.74 -0.60
CA LYS A 56 -2.81 13.17 0.76
C LYS A 56 -2.14 14.03 1.81
N VAL A 57 -0.95 14.54 1.56
CA VAL A 57 -0.23 15.42 2.49
C VAL A 57 -1.03 16.70 2.75
N TYR A 58 -1.52 17.35 1.72
CA TYR A 58 -2.36 18.55 1.87
C TYR A 58 -3.67 18.26 2.65
N LEU A 59 -4.26 17.08 2.43
CA LEU A 59 -5.44 16.66 3.18
C LEU A 59 -5.13 16.55 4.69
N GLU A 60 -4.02 15.91 5.05
CA GLU A 60 -3.58 15.79 6.45
C GLU A 60 -3.21 17.15 7.08
N MET A 61 -2.70 18.08 6.28
CA MET A 61 -2.42 19.45 6.71
C MET A 61 -3.69 20.30 6.87
N GLY A 62 -4.84 19.84 6.39
CA GLY A 62 -6.10 20.60 6.34
C GLY A 62 -6.15 21.61 5.18
N ASP A 63 -5.21 21.58 4.25
CA ASP A 63 -5.23 22.39 3.03
C ASP A 63 -6.08 21.71 1.95
N PHE A 64 -7.38 21.78 2.14
CA PHE A 64 -8.34 21.13 1.24
C PHE A 64 -8.35 21.70 -0.19
N ALA A 65 -7.92 22.94 -0.37
CA ALA A 65 -7.87 23.57 -1.68
C ALA A 65 -6.76 22.93 -2.53
N ASN A 66 -5.55 22.82 -2.01
CA ASN A 66 -4.43 22.18 -2.68
C ASN A 66 -4.62 20.66 -2.79
N ALA A 67 -5.17 20.01 -1.76
CA ALA A 67 -5.54 18.59 -1.82
C ALA A 67 -6.47 18.28 -2.99
N LYS A 68 -7.55 19.08 -3.14
CA LYS A 68 -8.49 18.97 -4.26
C LYS A 68 -7.81 19.18 -5.60
N THR A 69 -6.95 20.19 -5.70
CA THR A 69 -6.24 20.52 -6.95
C THR A 69 -5.36 19.35 -7.39
N LYS A 70 -4.52 18.84 -6.50
CA LYS A 70 -3.62 17.73 -6.82
C LYS A 70 -4.37 16.43 -7.12
N ALA A 71 -5.42 16.12 -6.38
CA ALA A 71 -6.27 14.97 -6.69
C ALA A 71 -6.95 15.09 -8.07
N ALA A 72 -7.46 16.28 -8.40
CA ALA A 72 -8.09 16.55 -9.70
C ALA A 72 -7.08 16.43 -10.86
N GLU A 73 -5.81 16.85 -10.68
CA GLU A 73 -4.78 16.66 -11.69
C GLU A 73 -4.54 15.18 -12.00
N VAL A 74 -4.51 14.32 -10.98
CA VAL A 74 -4.35 12.86 -11.18
C VAL A 74 -5.57 12.26 -11.88
N ILE A 75 -6.79 12.59 -11.43
CA ILE A 75 -8.03 12.08 -12.03
C ILE A 75 -8.17 12.53 -13.49
N ASN A 76 -7.95 13.82 -13.76
CA ASN A 76 -8.12 14.39 -15.09
C ASN A 76 -6.99 13.99 -16.06
N SER A 77 -5.90 13.41 -15.58
CA SER A 77 -4.85 12.87 -16.46
C SER A 77 -5.38 11.76 -17.38
N GLY A 78 -6.46 11.06 -16.96
CA GLY A 78 -7.00 9.91 -17.68
C GLY A 78 -6.06 8.70 -17.74
N THR A 79 -4.92 8.77 -17.03
CA THR A 79 -3.93 7.68 -17.00
C THR A 79 -4.39 6.50 -16.14
N TYR A 80 -5.17 6.80 -15.11
CA TYR A 80 -5.64 5.81 -14.14
C TYR A 80 -7.17 5.71 -14.16
N SER A 81 -7.67 4.52 -13.90
CA SER A 81 -9.11 4.26 -13.79
C SER A 81 -9.37 3.25 -12.70
N LEU A 82 -10.53 3.34 -12.05
CA LEU A 82 -10.94 2.32 -11.08
C LEU A 82 -11.09 0.97 -11.77
N ASP A 83 -10.57 -0.08 -11.14
CA ASP A 83 -10.79 -1.43 -11.63
C ASP A 83 -12.23 -1.88 -11.28
N PRO A 84 -13.00 -2.39 -12.26
CA PRO A 84 -14.37 -2.83 -12.01
C PRO A 84 -14.45 -4.09 -11.14
N LEU A 85 -13.34 -4.84 -11.02
CA LEU A 85 -13.29 -6.08 -10.27
C LEU A 85 -12.44 -5.91 -9.01
N LEU A 86 -13.09 -5.99 -7.86
CA LEU A 86 -12.42 -5.89 -6.56
C LEU A 86 -11.31 -6.93 -6.38
N THR A 87 -11.49 -8.10 -6.94
CA THR A 87 -10.50 -9.20 -6.92
C THR A 87 -9.19 -8.87 -7.60
N ASN A 88 -9.20 -8.03 -8.65
CA ASN A 88 -7.98 -7.65 -9.36
C ASN A 88 -7.00 -6.87 -8.49
N ARG A 89 -7.51 -6.15 -7.49
CA ARG A 89 -6.68 -5.34 -6.59
C ARG A 89 -5.68 -6.17 -5.78
N PHE A 90 -6.02 -7.40 -5.47
CA PHE A 90 -5.21 -8.30 -4.64
C PHE A 90 -4.73 -9.54 -5.39
N ALA A 91 -4.97 -9.59 -6.70
CA ALA A 91 -4.50 -10.66 -7.55
C ALA A 91 -2.96 -10.63 -7.65
N ASP A 92 -2.37 -11.77 -7.98
CA ASP A 92 -0.95 -11.86 -8.30
C ASP A 92 -0.67 -11.11 -9.62
N HIS A 93 0.07 -10.03 -9.52
CA HIS A 93 0.47 -9.19 -10.65
C HIS A 93 1.86 -9.54 -11.13
N ALA A 94 2.07 -10.82 -11.47
CA ALA A 94 3.31 -11.28 -12.07
C ALA A 94 3.73 -10.39 -13.26
N ASN A 95 5.02 -10.10 -13.35
CA ASN A 95 5.60 -9.29 -14.42
C ASN A 95 5.19 -7.82 -14.46
N ALA A 96 4.86 -7.24 -13.31
CA ALA A 96 4.50 -5.82 -13.18
C ALA A 96 3.30 -5.39 -14.04
N ASN A 97 2.39 -6.31 -14.36
CA ASN A 97 1.16 -6.02 -15.08
C ASN A 97 0.11 -5.49 -14.09
N LEU A 98 0.34 -4.27 -13.61
CA LEU A 98 -0.46 -3.66 -12.56
C LEU A 98 -1.83 -3.23 -13.11
N PRO A 99 -2.92 -3.36 -12.32
CA PRO A 99 -4.22 -2.79 -12.67
C PRO A 99 -4.14 -1.30 -12.94
N ALA A 100 -5.00 -0.81 -13.81
CA ALA A 100 -5.06 0.60 -14.19
C ALA A 100 -5.36 1.57 -13.03
N GLU A 101 -5.79 1.04 -11.88
CA GLU A 101 -6.05 1.85 -10.69
C GLU A 101 -4.77 2.10 -9.84
N PHE A 102 -3.67 1.36 -10.08
CA PHE A 102 -2.46 1.51 -9.30
C PHE A 102 -1.61 2.68 -9.78
N ILE A 103 -1.55 3.73 -8.97
CA ILE A 103 -0.72 4.91 -9.24
C ILE A 103 0.74 4.61 -8.91
N PHE A 104 0.98 3.92 -7.80
CA PHE A 104 2.31 3.48 -7.34
C PHE A 104 2.16 2.28 -6.43
N THR A 105 3.07 1.33 -6.56
CA THR A 105 3.16 0.17 -5.68
C THR A 105 4.60 -0.25 -5.48
N LEU A 106 4.91 -0.80 -4.33
CA LEU A 106 6.18 -1.48 -4.09
C LEU A 106 6.04 -2.90 -4.61
N VAL A 107 6.68 -3.16 -5.74
CA VAL A 107 6.66 -4.50 -6.34
C VAL A 107 7.61 -5.40 -5.58
N SER A 108 7.10 -6.53 -5.09
CA SER A 108 7.89 -7.64 -4.59
C SER A 108 7.96 -8.70 -5.68
N THR A 109 9.15 -9.03 -6.14
CA THR A 109 9.37 -10.05 -7.16
C THR A 109 10.04 -11.26 -6.54
N ASN A 110 9.75 -12.46 -7.07
CA ASN A 110 10.43 -13.70 -6.72
C ASN A 110 11.86 -13.81 -7.30
N GLU A 111 12.55 -12.69 -7.45
CA GLU A 111 13.92 -12.67 -7.95
C GLU A 111 14.96 -13.10 -6.90
N SER A 112 14.51 -13.59 -5.76
CA SER A 112 15.39 -14.23 -4.80
C SER A 112 15.98 -15.49 -5.45
N SER A 113 17.30 -15.56 -5.51
CA SER A 113 17.96 -16.78 -5.92
C SER A 113 17.52 -17.91 -4.99
N ALA A 114 17.32 -19.10 -5.53
CA ALA A 114 16.90 -20.31 -4.81
C ALA A 114 17.81 -20.72 -3.62
N THR A 115 18.76 -19.87 -3.24
CA THR A 115 19.72 -20.07 -2.16
C THR A 115 19.56 -19.09 -1.01
N ASP A 116 18.73 -18.06 -1.12
CA ASP A 116 18.55 -17.06 -0.07
C ASP A 116 17.16 -17.16 0.58
N THR A 117 17.00 -18.14 1.45
CA THR A 117 15.79 -18.35 2.25
C THR A 117 15.39 -17.14 3.11
N ILE A 118 16.33 -16.26 3.41
CA ILE A 118 16.06 -15.05 4.21
C ILE A 118 15.33 -13.98 3.37
N VAL A 119 15.62 -13.90 2.09
CA VAL A 119 14.97 -12.97 1.18
C VAL A 119 13.55 -13.46 0.85
N ASP A 120 13.35 -14.76 0.68
CA ASP A 120 12.05 -15.36 0.46
C ASP A 120 11.11 -15.13 1.65
N GLU A 121 11.58 -15.33 2.85
CA GLU A 121 10.77 -15.08 4.05
C GLU A 121 10.46 -13.59 4.27
N ARG A 122 11.31 -12.68 3.82
CA ARG A 122 11.13 -11.23 3.97
C ARG A 122 10.49 -10.58 2.75
N GLY A 123 10.76 -11.05 1.57
CA GLY A 123 10.12 -10.59 0.33
C GLY A 123 8.66 -11.02 0.25
N MET A 124 8.35 -12.20 0.74
CA MET A 124 6.97 -12.70 0.89
C MET A 124 6.31 -12.26 2.20
N GLY A 125 6.98 -11.45 3.02
CA GLY A 125 6.59 -11.16 4.39
C GLY A 125 5.15 -10.71 4.58
N PHE A 126 4.60 -9.96 3.65
CA PHE A 126 3.21 -9.55 3.72
C PHE A 126 2.29 -10.69 3.31
N THR A 127 2.46 -11.27 2.15
CA THR A 127 1.67 -12.40 1.65
C THR A 127 1.82 -13.65 2.50
N TRP A 128 3.05 -13.98 2.93
CA TRP A 128 3.33 -15.12 3.81
C TRP A 128 2.57 -15.06 5.13
N ASN A 129 2.46 -13.90 5.74
CA ASN A 129 1.80 -13.75 7.04
C ASN A 129 0.29 -13.53 6.94
N TYR A 130 -0.23 -13.09 5.80
CA TYR A 130 -1.63 -12.70 5.64
C TYR A 130 -2.40 -13.54 4.63
N ARG A 131 -1.71 -14.23 3.74
CA ARG A 131 -2.35 -15.05 2.72
C ARG A 131 -2.63 -16.45 3.24
N SER A 132 -3.89 -16.84 3.20
CA SER A 132 -4.35 -18.13 3.74
C SER A 132 -4.47 -19.23 2.70
N ASP A 133 -4.49 -18.89 1.42
CA ASP A 133 -4.67 -19.80 0.30
C ASP A 133 -3.36 -20.45 -0.18
N ASP A 134 -2.22 -19.95 0.26
CA ASP A 134 -0.93 -20.57 -0.01
C ASP A 134 -0.65 -21.68 1.02
N PRO A 135 -0.50 -22.94 0.61
CA PRO A 135 -0.21 -24.05 1.52
C PRO A 135 1.12 -23.91 2.25
N ASN A 136 2.02 -23.07 1.75
CA ASN A 136 3.30 -22.76 2.39
C ASN A 136 3.24 -21.52 3.28
N ALA A 137 2.16 -20.75 3.22
CA ALA A 137 1.98 -19.60 4.08
C ALA A 137 1.83 -20.02 5.54
N ASN A 138 2.42 -19.24 6.43
CA ASN A 138 2.22 -19.38 7.87
C ASN A 138 1.43 -18.16 8.36
N PRO A 139 0.10 -18.16 8.27
CA PRO A 139 -0.70 -17.01 8.67
C PRO A 139 -0.53 -16.76 10.17
N ALA A 140 0.34 -15.83 10.51
CA ALA A 140 0.60 -15.43 11.89
C ALA A 140 -0.57 -14.64 12.48
N LEU A 141 -1.39 -14.04 11.61
CA LEU A 141 -2.56 -13.26 12.00
C LEU A 141 -3.83 -13.97 11.58
N LYS A 142 -4.74 -14.09 12.54
CA LYS A 142 -6.07 -14.67 12.34
C LYS A 142 -7.11 -13.59 12.59
N ALA A 143 -8.18 -13.58 11.80
CA ALA A 143 -9.34 -12.76 12.09
C ALA A 143 -10.04 -13.26 13.37
N SER A 144 -10.65 -12.37 14.13
CA SER A 144 -11.53 -12.77 15.21
C SER A 144 -12.82 -13.35 14.63
N GLN A 145 -13.44 -14.29 15.36
CA GLN A 145 -14.75 -14.82 14.99
C GLN A 145 -15.80 -13.71 14.80
N ALA A 146 -15.77 -12.70 15.68
CA ALA A 146 -16.70 -11.58 15.58
C ALA A 146 -16.53 -10.80 14.26
N LEU A 147 -15.30 -10.56 13.84
CA LEU A 147 -15.01 -9.90 12.57
C LEU A 147 -15.47 -10.77 11.38
N TYR A 148 -15.20 -12.06 11.41
CA TYR A 148 -15.64 -12.97 10.37
C TYR A 148 -17.17 -12.98 10.24
N VAL A 149 -17.88 -13.14 11.34
CA VAL A 149 -19.35 -13.15 11.35
C VAL A 149 -19.93 -11.84 10.81
N GLU A 150 -19.39 -10.70 11.23
CA GLU A 150 -19.83 -9.38 10.75
C GLU A 150 -19.54 -9.19 9.26
N ALA A 151 -18.34 -9.56 8.82
CA ALA A 151 -17.93 -9.41 7.43
C ALA A 151 -18.73 -10.32 6.48
N THR A 152 -19.18 -11.48 6.93
CA THR A 152 -19.93 -12.46 6.12
C THR A 152 -21.45 -12.38 6.29
N ALA A 153 -21.94 -11.52 7.19
CA ALA A 153 -23.38 -11.37 7.47
C ALA A 153 -24.18 -10.84 6.28
N ASP A 154 -23.60 -9.93 5.50
CA ASP A 154 -24.21 -9.40 4.28
C ASP A 154 -23.73 -10.21 3.08
N THR A 155 -24.60 -10.99 2.50
CA THR A 155 -24.30 -11.80 1.31
C THR A 155 -24.08 -10.97 0.04
N ASN A 156 -24.36 -9.66 0.08
CA ASN A 156 -24.05 -8.73 -1.02
C ASN A 156 -22.69 -8.02 -0.80
N ASP A 157 -22.07 -8.13 0.36
CA ASP A 157 -20.74 -7.60 0.60
C ASP A 157 -19.70 -8.54 0.00
N LEU A 158 -19.11 -8.12 -1.13
CA LEU A 158 -18.10 -8.88 -1.82
C LEU A 158 -16.85 -9.14 -0.95
N ARG A 159 -16.54 -8.29 0.01
CA ARG A 159 -15.41 -8.48 0.92
C ARG A 159 -15.58 -9.73 1.76
N GLY A 160 -16.78 -9.92 2.30
CA GLY A 160 -17.11 -11.11 3.08
C GLY A 160 -17.05 -12.41 2.27
N GLN A 161 -17.40 -12.34 0.99
CA GLN A 161 -17.41 -13.50 0.11
C GLN A 161 -16.02 -13.86 -0.44
N LEU A 162 -15.15 -12.88 -0.65
CA LEU A 162 -13.89 -13.07 -1.37
C LEU A 162 -12.68 -13.22 -0.44
N TRP A 163 -12.73 -12.62 0.76
CA TRP A 163 -11.53 -12.48 1.58
C TRP A 163 -11.62 -13.17 2.93
N TYR A 164 -12.78 -13.60 3.38
CA TYR A 164 -12.91 -14.25 4.68
C TYR A 164 -13.22 -15.72 4.52
N GLU A 165 -12.46 -16.58 5.16
CA GLU A 165 -12.64 -18.01 5.15
C GLU A 165 -12.54 -18.59 6.57
N ALA A 166 -13.44 -19.53 6.89
CA ALA A 166 -13.33 -20.34 8.07
C ALA A 166 -12.52 -21.61 7.74
N ARG A 167 -11.39 -21.78 8.39
CA ARG A 167 -10.57 -23.00 8.27
C ARG A 167 -10.91 -23.98 9.38
N ASN A 168 -10.89 -25.28 9.08
CA ASN A 168 -11.27 -26.34 9.98
C ASN A 168 -12.67 -26.14 10.58
N ALA A 169 -13.61 -25.61 9.79
CA ALA A 169 -14.96 -25.27 10.23
C ALA A 169 -15.65 -26.46 10.92
N GLY A 170 -16.28 -26.20 12.07
CA GLY A 170 -16.97 -27.19 12.87
C GLY A 170 -16.07 -28.10 13.73
N THR A 171 -14.77 -27.80 13.83
CA THR A 171 -13.84 -28.53 14.71
C THR A 171 -13.38 -27.62 15.86
N PRO A 172 -12.78 -28.19 16.94
CA PRO A 172 -12.20 -27.40 18.03
C PRO A 172 -11.04 -26.48 17.58
N ASP A 173 -10.43 -26.78 16.42
CA ASP A 173 -9.31 -26.04 15.84
C ASP A 173 -9.76 -25.05 14.76
N GLU A 174 -11.05 -24.69 14.75
CA GLU A 174 -11.58 -23.70 13.81
C GLU A 174 -10.92 -22.33 14.00
N PHE A 175 -10.53 -21.72 12.89
CA PHE A 175 -9.98 -20.36 12.89
C PHE A 175 -10.38 -19.61 11.60
N TYR A 176 -10.33 -18.29 11.67
CA TYR A 176 -10.75 -17.42 10.58
C TYR A 176 -9.55 -16.69 9.97
N VAL A 177 -9.52 -16.62 8.66
CA VAL A 177 -8.44 -15.99 7.88
C VAL A 177 -9.02 -14.98 6.90
N VAL A 178 -8.15 -14.08 6.44
CA VAL A 178 -8.46 -13.03 5.48
C VAL A 178 -7.64 -13.26 4.21
#